data_33e7f561cac2ed9688272cc456c25501
#
_entry.id   33e7f561cac2ed9688272cc456c25501
#
_cell.length_a   1.000
_cell.length_b   1.000
_cell.length_c   1.000
_cell.angle_alpha   90.00
_cell.angle_beta   90.00
_cell.angle_gamma   90.00
#
_symmetry.space_group_name_H-M   'P 1'
#
loop_
_entity.id
_entity.type
_entity.pdbx_description
1 polymer ?
#
loop_
_entity_poly.entity_id
_entity_poly.type
_entity_poly.pdbx_seq_one_letter_code
_entity_poly.pdbx_strand_id
1 'polypeptide(L)'
;TPNYQGNAVINYTDAETPYTRVIEHKHFVFGSTEPGTKTVISREYSAEWKPGDEPYYPVNDAQNGALYEQYKALADAEGKVLFGGRLGEYKYYDMDRVIESALARVRAELAK
;
A
#
# COMPACT_ATOMS: atom_id res chain seq x y z
N THR A 1 -2.85 26.31 13.44
CA THR A 1 -3.96 26.60 12.54
C THR A 1 -5.00 25.50 12.59
N PRO A 2 -6.29 25.82 12.51
CA PRO A 2 -7.37 24.81 12.48
C PRO A 2 -7.47 24.12 11.10
N ASN A 3 -6.85 24.68 10.08
CA ASN A 3 -6.84 24.15 8.72
C ASN A 3 -5.50 24.48 8.08
N TYR A 4 -4.77 23.47 7.64
CA TYR A 4 -3.42 23.63 7.07
C TYR A 4 -3.49 23.81 5.54
N GLN A 5 -4.10 22.88 4.84
CA GLN A 5 -4.13 22.85 3.37
C GLN A 5 -5.55 22.83 2.78
N GLY A 6 -6.57 22.58 3.59
CA GLY A 6 -7.97 22.56 3.13
C GLY A 6 -8.36 21.34 2.31
N ASN A 7 -7.50 20.33 2.24
CA ASN A 7 -7.74 19.08 1.52
C ASN A 7 -7.10 17.90 2.26
N ALA A 8 -7.66 16.70 2.07
CA ALA A 8 -7.13 15.49 2.72
C ALA A 8 -5.72 15.16 2.27
N VAL A 9 -5.44 15.26 0.96
CA VAL A 9 -4.14 14.88 0.37
C VAL A 9 -3.73 15.88 -0.69
N ILE A 10 -2.48 16.33 -0.64
CA ILE A 10 -1.82 17.07 -1.72
C ILE A 10 -0.54 16.33 -2.09
N ASN A 11 -0.38 15.97 -3.37
CA ASN A 11 0.84 15.40 -3.91
C ASN A 11 1.71 16.52 -4.51
N TYR A 12 3.01 16.44 -4.28
CA TYR A 12 4.03 17.35 -4.78
C TYR A 12 4.85 16.64 -5.85
N THR A 13 4.97 17.26 -7.01
CA THR A 13 5.67 16.68 -8.17
C THR A 13 6.89 17.49 -8.61
N ASP A 14 7.14 18.62 -7.95
CA ASP A 14 8.30 19.45 -8.20
C ASP A 14 9.56 18.89 -7.50
N ALA A 15 10.72 19.15 -8.09
CA ALA A 15 11.99 18.65 -7.58
C ALA A 15 12.53 19.44 -6.36
N GLU A 16 11.96 20.58 -6.07
CA GLU A 16 12.42 21.47 -4.99
C GLU A 16 11.80 21.10 -3.65
N THR A 17 10.62 20.48 -3.67
CA THR A 17 9.92 20.04 -2.46
C THR A 17 10.50 18.70 -1.99
N PRO A 18 11.04 18.61 -0.77
CA PRO A 18 11.72 17.40 -0.30
C PRO A 18 10.78 16.27 0.11
N TYR A 19 9.48 16.47 0.10
CA TYR A 19 8.46 15.47 0.40
C TYR A 19 7.50 15.29 -0.77
N THR A 20 6.99 14.09 -0.94
CA THR A 20 6.12 13.73 -2.08
C THR A 20 4.65 13.97 -1.80
N ARG A 21 4.26 14.06 -0.52
CA ARG A 21 2.86 14.17 -0.12
C ARG A 21 2.71 14.85 1.23
N VAL A 22 1.63 15.61 1.36
CA VAL A 22 1.12 16.09 2.66
C VAL A 22 -0.31 15.58 2.85
N ILE A 23 -0.56 14.98 4.00
CA ILE A 23 -1.87 14.49 4.43
C ILE A 23 -2.34 15.35 5.59
N GLU A 24 -3.56 15.90 5.49
CA GLU A 24 -4.26 16.54 6.62
C GLU A 24 -5.38 15.62 7.09
N HIS A 25 -5.16 14.92 8.19
CA HIS A 25 -5.95 13.76 8.60
C HIS A 25 -7.42 14.05 8.89
N LYS A 26 -7.76 15.22 9.39
CA LYS A 26 -9.16 15.56 9.72
C LYS A 26 -10.12 15.50 8.54
N HIS A 27 -9.62 15.72 7.33
CA HIS A 27 -10.44 15.73 6.10
C HIS A 27 -10.86 14.32 5.63
N PHE A 28 -10.36 13.25 6.24
CA PHE A 28 -10.86 11.89 6.02
C PHE A 28 -12.11 11.55 6.84
N VAL A 29 -12.44 12.36 7.85
CA VAL A 29 -13.63 12.16 8.67
C VAL A 29 -14.76 13.02 8.10
N PHE A 30 -15.60 12.38 7.27
CA PHE A 30 -16.74 13.04 6.68
C PHE A 30 -17.79 13.42 7.74
N GLY A 31 -18.31 14.64 7.64
CA GLY A 31 -19.35 15.13 8.54
C GLY A 31 -18.85 15.55 9.93
N SER A 32 -17.55 15.54 10.19
CA SER A 32 -17.00 16.14 11.41
C SER A 32 -17.15 17.65 11.34
N THR A 33 -18.01 18.19 12.19
CA THR A 33 -18.25 19.63 12.35
C THR A 33 -17.47 20.25 13.51
N GLU A 34 -16.64 19.45 14.19
CA GLU A 34 -15.83 19.92 15.31
C GLU A 34 -14.80 20.96 14.83
N PRO A 35 -14.97 22.23 15.14
CA PRO A 35 -14.00 23.27 14.82
C PRO A 35 -12.82 23.15 15.76
N GLY A 36 -11.97 22.16 15.54
CA GLY A 36 -10.72 22.01 16.27
C GLY A 36 -9.85 23.24 16.06
N THR A 37 -9.19 23.68 17.13
CA THR A 37 -8.22 24.79 17.06
C THR A 37 -6.90 24.35 16.43
N LYS A 38 -6.71 23.04 16.23
CA LYS A 38 -5.48 22.41 15.74
C LYS A 38 -5.81 21.36 14.66
N THR A 39 -4.87 21.09 13.79
CA THR A 39 -4.93 19.99 12.84
C THR A 39 -3.64 19.16 12.91
N VAL A 40 -3.72 17.89 12.51
CA VAL A 40 -2.57 16.99 12.39
C VAL A 40 -2.26 16.80 10.92
N ILE A 41 -1.00 16.96 10.56
CA ILE A 41 -0.52 16.68 9.20
C ILE A 41 0.58 15.63 9.25
N SER A 42 0.67 14.83 8.17
CA SER A 42 1.81 13.97 7.87
C SER A 42 2.47 14.43 6.60
N ARG A 43 3.81 14.44 6.59
CA ARG A 43 4.62 14.65 5.38
C ARG A 43 5.31 13.34 5.06
N GLU A 44 5.14 12.87 3.83
CA GLU A 44 5.75 11.63 3.36
C GLU A 44 7.00 11.94 2.54
N TYR A 45 8.12 11.36 2.94
CA TYR A 45 9.41 11.49 2.28
C TYR A 45 9.76 10.16 1.61
N SER A 46 10.30 10.22 0.39
CA SER A 46 10.87 9.05 -0.25
C SER A 46 12.14 8.61 0.48
N ALA A 47 12.28 7.32 0.69
CA ALA A 47 13.48 6.72 1.28
C ALA A 47 13.82 5.42 0.55
N GLU A 48 15.11 5.11 0.45
CA GLU A 48 15.56 3.80 -0.02
C GLU A 48 15.30 2.76 1.07
N TRP A 49 14.72 1.64 0.67
CA TRP A 49 14.49 0.51 1.57
C TRP A 49 15.83 -0.12 2.00
N LYS A 50 15.93 -0.49 3.26
CA LYS A 50 17.07 -1.21 3.84
C LYS A 50 16.60 -2.45 4.57
N PRO A 51 17.45 -3.47 4.72
CA PRO A 51 17.12 -4.64 5.54
C PRO A 51 16.70 -4.23 6.96
N GLY A 52 15.49 -4.62 7.35
CA GLY A 52 14.85 -4.26 8.61
C GLY A 52 13.74 -3.23 8.49
N ASP A 53 13.64 -2.54 7.36
CA ASP A 53 12.50 -1.67 7.06
C ASP A 53 11.28 -2.47 6.63
N GLU A 54 10.09 -1.96 6.93
CA GLU A 54 8.85 -2.57 6.49
C GLU A 54 8.67 -2.39 4.97
N PRO A 55 8.40 -3.48 4.20
CA PRO A 55 8.14 -3.38 2.78
C PRO A 55 6.71 -2.91 2.51
N TYR A 56 6.53 -1.88 1.68
CA TYR A 56 5.20 -1.35 1.34
C TYR A 56 4.68 -1.81 -0.01
N TYR A 57 5.55 -1.84 -1.03
CA TYR A 57 5.16 -2.12 -2.41
C TYR A 57 6.16 -3.05 -3.10
N PRO A 58 5.67 -3.96 -3.99
CA PRO A 58 6.57 -4.72 -4.85
C PRO A 58 7.24 -3.81 -5.89
N VAL A 59 8.50 -4.06 -6.18
CA VAL A 59 9.23 -3.42 -7.27
C VAL A 59 9.03 -4.25 -8.54
N ASN A 60 8.23 -3.75 -9.48
CA ASN A 60 7.85 -4.47 -10.70
C ASN A 60 8.93 -4.34 -11.78
N ASP A 61 10.10 -4.92 -11.57
CA ASP A 61 11.16 -5.07 -12.57
C ASP A 61 11.41 -6.55 -12.90
N ALA A 62 12.17 -6.80 -13.97
CA ALA A 62 12.45 -8.15 -14.44
C ALA A 62 13.26 -8.99 -13.44
N GLN A 63 14.18 -8.37 -12.70
CA GLN A 63 15.03 -9.05 -11.74
C GLN A 63 14.22 -9.53 -10.53
N ASN A 64 13.43 -8.65 -9.94
CA ASN A 64 12.58 -8.98 -8.80
C ASN A 64 11.44 -9.93 -9.20
N GLY A 65 10.91 -9.80 -10.40
CA GLY A 65 9.94 -10.76 -10.95
C GLY A 65 10.52 -12.18 -11.06
N ALA A 66 11.73 -12.32 -11.60
CA ALA A 66 12.40 -13.63 -11.68
C ALA A 66 12.71 -14.22 -10.30
N LEU A 67 13.05 -13.38 -9.33
CA LEU A 67 13.24 -13.81 -7.94
C LEU A 67 11.91 -14.25 -7.30
N TYR A 68 10.85 -13.52 -7.55
CA TYR A 68 9.51 -13.89 -7.06
C TYR A 68 9.06 -15.25 -7.57
N GLU A 69 9.29 -15.59 -8.85
CA GLU A 69 8.91 -16.90 -9.41
C GLU A 69 9.62 -18.07 -8.71
N GLN A 70 10.83 -17.87 -8.21
CA GLN A 70 11.53 -18.88 -7.41
C GLN A 70 10.86 -19.08 -6.04
N TYR A 71 10.50 -18.01 -5.35
CA TYR A 71 9.74 -18.07 -4.10
C TYR A 71 8.35 -18.65 -4.30
N LYS A 72 7.70 -18.31 -5.41
CA LYS A 72 6.39 -18.85 -5.77
C LYS A 72 6.43 -20.38 -5.94
N ALA A 73 7.45 -20.90 -6.60
CA ALA A 73 7.62 -22.34 -6.75
C ALA A 73 7.79 -23.06 -5.39
N LEU A 74 8.51 -22.46 -4.44
CA LEU A 74 8.62 -22.98 -3.08
C LEU A 74 7.28 -22.90 -2.33
N ALA A 75 6.57 -21.80 -2.46
CA ALA A 75 5.26 -21.62 -1.84
C ALA A 75 4.21 -22.61 -2.37
N ASP A 76 4.21 -22.88 -3.67
CA ASP A 76 3.31 -23.85 -4.30
C ASP A 76 3.60 -25.29 -3.82
N ALA A 77 4.84 -25.59 -3.44
CA ALA A 77 5.23 -26.90 -2.90
C ALA A 77 4.81 -27.12 -1.43
N GLU A 78 4.53 -26.06 -0.67
CA GLU A 78 4.13 -26.17 0.74
C GLU A 78 2.76 -26.85 0.95
N GLY A 79 1.84 -26.75 0.01
CA GLY A 79 0.57 -27.46 -0.04
C GLY A 79 -0.44 -27.15 1.07
N LYS A 80 0.01 -26.59 2.20
CA LYS A 80 -0.82 -26.26 3.38
C LYS A 80 -0.91 -24.76 3.65
N VAL A 81 -0.21 -23.94 2.89
CA VAL A 81 -0.14 -22.50 3.05
C VAL A 81 -0.56 -21.83 1.75
N LEU A 82 -1.45 -20.86 1.85
CA LEU A 82 -1.88 -20.05 0.73
C LEU A 82 -1.33 -18.64 0.91
N PHE A 83 -0.57 -18.18 -0.07
CA PHE A 83 -0.04 -16.82 -0.12
C PHE A 83 -0.96 -15.97 -0.98
N GLY A 84 -1.31 -14.78 -0.49
CA GLY A 84 -2.19 -13.85 -1.19
C GLY A 84 -1.91 -12.39 -0.85
N GLY A 85 -2.62 -11.50 -1.52
CA GLY A 85 -2.45 -10.06 -1.37
C GLY A 85 -1.27 -9.50 -2.14
N ARG A 86 -1.10 -8.18 -2.09
CA ARG A 86 -0.11 -7.45 -2.92
C ARG A 86 1.32 -7.97 -2.77
N LEU A 87 1.76 -8.24 -1.56
CA LEU A 87 3.11 -8.75 -1.32
C LEU A 87 3.21 -10.25 -1.56
N GLY A 88 2.21 -11.04 -1.13
CA GLY A 88 2.21 -12.50 -1.33
C GLY A 88 2.07 -12.93 -2.79
N GLU A 89 1.43 -12.13 -3.64
CA GLU A 89 1.33 -12.33 -5.08
C GLU A 89 2.35 -11.50 -5.88
N TYR A 90 3.11 -10.65 -5.18
CA TYR A 90 4.08 -9.71 -5.75
C TYR A 90 3.50 -8.85 -6.88
N LYS A 91 2.29 -8.30 -6.65
CA LYS A 91 1.56 -7.50 -7.63
C LYS A 91 1.14 -6.16 -7.05
N TYR A 92 1.35 -5.10 -7.84
CA TYR A 92 0.77 -3.81 -7.55
C TYR A 92 -0.61 -3.73 -8.22
N TYR A 93 -1.68 -3.83 -7.43
CA TYR A 93 -3.07 -3.72 -7.88
C TYR A 93 -3.96 -3.08 -6.80
N ASP A 94 -5.08 -2.50 -7.22
CA ASP A 94 -5.99 -1.75 -6.37
C ASP A 94 -6.81 -2.67 -5.43
N MET A 95 -7.50 -2.08 -4.46
CA MET A 95 -8.22 -2.81 -3.41
C MET A 95 -9.29 -3.75 -3.98
N ASP A 96 -10.01 -3.33 -5.03
CA ASP A 96 -11.02 -4.16 -5.71
C ASP A 96 -10.38 -5.45 -6.26
N ARG A 97 -9.21 -5.36 -6.86
CA ARG A 97 -8.47 -6.50 -7.40
C ARG A 97 -7.88 -7.40 -6.32
N VAL A 98 -7.45 -6.83 -5.20
CA VAL A 98 -7.03 -7.63 -4.02
C VAL A 98 -8.19 -8.46 -3.50
N ILE A 99 -9.39 -7.86 -3.39
CA ILE A 99 -10.59 -8.54 -2.92
C ILE A 99 -11.03 -9.62 -3.92
N GLU A 100 -11.04 -9.31 -5.22
CA GLU A 100 -11.37 -10.27 -6.29
C GLU A 100 -10.44 -11.49 -6.24
N SER A 101 -9.13 -11.28 -6.14
CA SER A 101 -8.13 -12.35 -6.02
C SER A 101 -8.36 -13.22 -4.80
N ALA A 102 -8.60 -12.61 -3.63
CA ALA A 102 -8.87 -13.32 -2.40
C ALA A 102 -10.15 -14.19 -2.50
N LEU A 103 -11.24 -13.64 -3.06
CA LEU A 103 -12.49 -14.36 -3.25
C LEU A 103 -12.34 -15.53 -4.24
N ALA A 104 -11.61 -15.32 -5.34
CA ALA A 104 -11.33 -16.38 -6.32
C ALA A 104 -10.53 -17.53 -5.69
N ARG A 105 -9.51 -17.19 -4.88
CA ARG A 105 -8.68 -18.17 -4.17
C ARG A 105 -9.50 -19.00 -3.18
N VAL A 106 -10.33 -18.34 -2.36
CA VAL A 106 -11.22 -19.04 -1.40
C VAL A 106 -12.20 -19.97 -2.10
N ARG A 107 -12.83 -19.51 -3.19
CA ARG A 107 -13.75 -20.36 -3.97
C ARG A 107 -13.06 -21.59 -4.54
N ALA A 108 -11.84 -21.43 -5.08
CA ALA A 108 -11.06 -22.54 -5.61
C ALA A 108 -10.65 -23.52 -4.51
N GLU A 109 -10.38 -23.06 -3.30
CA GLU A 109 -10.00 -23.91 -2.17
C GLU A 109 -11.19 -24.68 -1.61
N LEU A 110 -12.36 -24.05 -1.50
CA LEU A 110 -13.59 -24.68 -1.01
C LEU A 110 -14.22 -25.65 -2.03
N ALA A 111 -13.79 -25.62 -3.28
CA ALA A 111 -14.26 -26.52 -4.33
C ALA A 111 -13.46 -27.83 -4.43
N LYS A 112 -12.39 -27.97 -3.64
CA LYS A 112 -11.58 -29.21 -3.53
C LYS A 112 -12.23 -30.23 -2.60
#